data_2cc99f0df0177adf40827f1b06317c93
#
_entry.id   2cc99f0df0177adf40827f1b06317c93
#
_cell.length_a   1.000
_cell.length_b   1.000
_cell.length_c   1.000
_cell.angle_alpha   90.00
_cell.angle_beta   90.00
_cell.angle_gamma   90.00
#
_symmetry.space_group_name_H-M   'P 1'
#
loop_
_entity.id
_entity.type
_entity.pdbx_description
1 polymer ?
#
loop_
_entity_poly.entity_id
_entity_poly.type
_entity_poly.pdbx_seq_one_letter_code
_entity_poly.pdbx_strand_id
1 'polypeptide(L)'
;MTIRQKLELTWVGKDERPKLEPRILIEDPDKSYGDKSSENMLIHGDNLLALKALEQDFADKIKCIYIDPPYNTGSAFAHYDDALEHSLWLSLMRARLEILWKLLSPANGVLLISINDDEGHYLKVLCDELFGRKSFVASLVWNYEGNTDNQAKIINYHESLVSQH
;
A
#
# COMPACT_ATOMS: atom_id res chain seq x y z
N MET A 1 -24.44 -22.57 -19.01
CA MET A 1 -23.22 -21.82 -18.62
C MET A 1 -23.65 -20.73 -17.65
N THR A 2 -23.30 -20.84 -16.38
CA THR A 2 -23.62 -19.80 -15.38
C THR A 2 -22.65 -18.67 -15.59
N ILE A 3 -23.12 -17.52 -16.06
CA ILE A 3 -22.30 -16.30 -16.13
C ILE A 3 -22.00 -15.92 -14.67
N ARG A 4 -20.77 -16.13 -14.22
CA ARG A 4 -20.31 -15.59 -12.93
C ARG A 4 -20.17 -14.09 -13.12
N GLN A 5 -21.14 -13.33 -12.60
CA GLN A 5 -21.00 -11.89 -12.49
C GLN A 5 -19.84 -11.59 -11.53
N LYS A 6 -18.83 -10.90 -12.04
CA LYS A 6 -17.67 -10.44 -11.27
C LYS A 6 -17.85 -8.94 -11.02
N LEU A 7 -17.79 -8.53 -9.76
CA LEU A 7 -17.65 -7.11 -9.43
C LEU A 7 -16.22 -6.69 -9.76
N GLU A 8 -16.07 -5.62 -10.50
CA GLU A 8 -14.77 -5.10 -10.92
C GLU A 8 -14.76 -3.58 -10.77
N LEU A 9 -13.72 -3.05 -10.13
CA LEU A 9 -13.43 -1.62 -10.11
C LEU A 9 -12.67 -1.27 -11.38
N THR A 10 -13.17 -0.30 -12.15
CA THR A 10 -12.49 0.15 -13.36
C THR A 10 -12.15 1.63 -13.29
N TRP A 11 -10.99 2.02 -13.84
CA TRP A 11 -10.51 3.42 -13.91
C TRP A 11 -9.62 3.60 -15.13
N VAL A 12 -9.34 4.86 -15.49
CA VAL A 12 -8.44 5.20 -16.60
C VAL A 12 -7.02 4.76 -16.27
N GLY A 13 -6.40 3.97 -17.14
CA GLY A 13 -5.05 3.43 -16.96
C GLY A 13 -4.98 2.15 -16.11
N LYS A 14 -6.10 1.51 -15.75
CA LYS A 14 -6.12 0.28 -14.95
C LYS A 14 -5.21 -0.83 -15.48
N ASP A 15 -5.16 -1.00 -16.78
CA ASP A 15 -4.38 -2.06 -17.44
C ASP A 15 -2.95 -1.65 -17.78
N GLU A 16 -2.62 -0.39 -17.56
CA GLU A 16 -1.26 0.10 -17.74
C GLU A 16 -0.39 -0.36 -16.55
N ARG A 17 0.79 -0.87 -16.87
CA ARG A 17 1.78 -1.28 -15.86
C ARG A 17 3.07 -0.50 -16.09
N PRO A 18 3.64 0.11 -15.04
CA PRO A 18 4.94 0.72 -15.15
C PRO A 18 5.98 -0.34 -15.53
N LYS A 19 6.80 -0.03 -16.53
CA LYS A 19 7.96 -0.87 -16.84
C LYS A 19 9.01 -0.64 -15.77
N LEU A 20 9.16 -1.62 -14.89
CA LEU A 20 10.17 -1.56 -13.84
C LEU A 20 11.49 -2.13 -14.37
N GLU A 21 12.52 -1.31 -14.38
CA GLU A 21 13.87 -1.77 -14.63
C GLU A 21 14.41 -2.52 -13.41
N PRO A 22 15.11 -3.64 -13.60
CA PRO A 22 15.78 -4.33 -12.51
C PRO A 22 16.74 -3.38 -11.79
N ARG A 23 16.66 -3.33 -10.47
CA ARG A 23 17.57 -2.57 -9.61
C ARG A 23 18.11 -3.50 -8.54
N ILE A 24 19.29 -3.19 -8.04
CA ILE A 24 19.90 -3.85 -6.88
C ILE A 24 20.01 -2.85 -5.74
N LEU A 25 19.93 -3.35 -4.52
CA LEU A 25 20.24 -2.56 -3.33
C LEU A 25 21.75 -2.56 -3.15
N ILE A 26 22.31 -1.38 -2.92
CA ILE A 26 23.74 -1.19 -2.67
C ILE A 26 23.87 -0.56 -1.29
N GLU A 27 24.68 -1.19 -0.43
CA GLU A 27 25.01 -0.62 0.86
C GLU A 27 25.80 0.68 0.71
N ASP A 28 25.43 1.69 1.50
CA ASP A 28 26.19 2.93 1.69
C ASP A 28 26.94 2.84 3.03
N PRO A 29 28.24 2.48 3.02
CA PRO A 29 29.00 2.28 4.26
C PRO A 29 29.13 3.54 5.10
N ASP A 30 29.06 4.72 4.49
CA ASP A 30 29.18 6.00 5.19
C ASP A 30 27.91 6.32 6.01
N LYS A 31 26.80 5.67 5.67
CA LYS A 31 25.50 5.82 6.36
C LYS A 31 25.09 4.58 7.15
N SER A 32 25.89 3.52 7.09
CA SER A 32 25.68 2.31 7.86
C SER A 32 26.28 2.45 9.24
N TYR A 33 25.51 2.16 10.30
CA TYR A 33 25.96 2.26 11.69
C TYR A 33 25.29 1.17 12.54
N GLY A 34 25.85 0.95 13.73
CA GLY A 34 25.36 -0.03 14.69
C GLY A 34 26.03 -1.39 14.59
N ASP A 35 25.33 -2.43 15.02
CA ASP A 35 25.84 -3.78 15.00
C ASP A 35 25.82 -4.35 13.58
N LYS A 36 26.97 -4.81 13.10
CA LYS A 36 27.13 -5.39 11.76
C LYS A 36 26.36 -6.69 11.57
N SER A 37 25.92 -7.34 12.66
CA SER A 37 25.05 -8.51 12.60
C SER A 37 23.57 -8.16 12.44
N SER A 38 23.21 -6.88 12.51
CA SER A 38 21.82 -6.41 12.31
C SER A 38 21.44 -6.49 10.84
N GLU A 39 20.28 -7.07 10.56
CA GLU A 39 19.71 -7.14 9.22
C GLU A 39 18.74 -5.99 8.92
N ASN A 40 18.65 -4.98 9.81
CA ASN A 40 17.81 -3.82 9.60
C ASN A 40 18.32 -2.96 8.45
N MET A 41 17.41 -2.52 7.57
CA MET A 41 17.76 -1.69 6.42
C MET A 41 16.89 -0.45 6.35
N LEU A 42 17.53 0.69 6.01
CA LEU A 42 16.85 1.88 5.53
C LEU A 42 17.16 2.02 4.04
N ILE A 43 16.12 1.91 3.20
CA ILE A 43 16.29 1.95 1.75
C ILE A 43 15.90 3.36 1.26
N HIS A 44 16.86 4.06 0.65
CA HIS A 44 16.65 5.38 0.07
C HIS A 44 16.49 5.29 -1.45
N GLY A 45 15.35 5.75 -1.97
CA GLY A 45 15.05 5.73 -3.39
C GLY A 45 13.55 5.74 -3.70
N ASP A 46 13.20 5.54 -4.97
CA ASP A 46 11.81 5.30 -5.37
C ASP A 46 11.31 3.99 -4.78
N ASN A 47 10.21 4.05 -4.02
CA ASN A 47 9.72 2.92 -3.26
C ASN A 47 9.20 1.77 -4.15
N LEU A 48 8.69 2.03 -5.37
CA LEU A 48 8.26 0.96 -6.27
C LEU A 48 9.45 0.17 -6.81
N LEU A 49 10.57 0.87 -7.14
CA LEU A 49 11.82 0.23 -7.56
C LEU A 49 12.48 -0.52 -6.40
N ALA A 50 12.45 0.06 -5.18
CA ALA A 50 12.94 -0.59 -3.96
C ALA A 50 12.18 -1.88 -3.65
N LEU A 51 10.84 -1.85 -3.69
CA LEU A 51 9.99 -3.02 -3.50
C LEU A 51 10.29 -4.11 -4.55
N LYS A 52 10.52 -3.71 -5.81
CA LYS A 52 10.88 -4.65 -6.86
C LYS A 52 12.24 -5.30 -6.64
N ALA A 53 13.22 -4.56 -6.10
CA ALA A 53 14.51 -5.12 -5.73
C ALA A 53 14.39 -6.13 -4.56
N LEU A 54 13.54 -5.83 -3.57
CA LEU A 54 13.28 -6.73 -2.44
C LEU A 54 12.58 -8.04 -2.83
N GLU A 55 11.80 -8.06 -3.91
CA GLU A 55 11.05 -9.25 -4.34
C GLU A 55 11.98 -10.47 -4.52
N GLN A 56 13.22 -10.28 -4.96
CA GLN A 56 14.17 -11.35 -5.19
C GLN A 56 14.51 -12.13 -3.91
N ASP A 57 14.76 -11.41 -2.82
CA ASP A 57 15.26 -11.99 -1.57
C ASP A 57 14.16 -12.22 -0.51
N PHE A 58 13.06 -11.47 -0.60
CA PHE A 58 12.04 -11.42 0.44
C PHE A 58 10.65 -11.92 0.00
N ALA A 59 10.50 -12.48 -1.20
CA ALA A 59 9.22 -13.09 -1.61
C ALA A 59 8.78 -14.16 -0.59
N ASP A 60 7.50 -14.11 -0.20
CA ASP A 60 6.85 -15.03 0.76
C ASP A 60 7.45 -15.04 2.19
N LYS A 61 8.28 -14.05 2.55
CA LYS A 61 9.02 -14.07 3.83
C LYS A 61 8.55 -13.02 4.84
N ILE A 62 7.91 -11.95 4.40
CA ILE A 62 7.56 -10.82 5.27
C ILE A 62 6.31 -11.16 6.08
N LYS A 63 6.42 -11.07 7.40
CA LYS A 63 5.30 -11.35 8.32
C LYS A 63 4.37 -10.18 8.54
N CYS A 64 4.91 -8.96 8.53
CA CYS A 64 4.13 -7.76 8.75
C CYS A 64 4.61 -6.66 7.82
N ILE A 65 3.68 -6.06 7.11
CA ILE A 65 3.91 -4.88 6.27
C ILE A 65 2.96 -3.79 6.79
N TYR A 66 3.50 -2.61 7.05
CA TYR A 66 2.72 -1.41 7.33
C TYR A 66 3.03 -0.35 6.29
N ILE A 67 1.98 0.23 5.72
CA ILE A 67 2.10 1.35 4.77
C ILE A 67 1.16 2.48 5.15
N ASP A 68 1.64 3.70 4.93
CA ASP A 68 0.92 4.96 5.09
C ASP A 68 0.98 5.72 3.76
N PRO A 69 0.09 5.39 2.80
CA PRO A 69 0.10 6.01 1.48
C PRO A 69 -0.45 7.44 1.53
N PRO A 70 -0.24 8.25 0.46
CA PRO A 70 -0.92 9.54 0.33
C PRO A 70 -2.44 9.36 0.38
N TYR A 71 -3.12 10.20 1.18
CA TYR A 71 -4.59 10.11 1.37
C TYR A 71 -5.40 10.81 0.27
N ASN A 72 -4.73 11.25 -0.79
CA ASN A 72 -5.34 11.92 -1.96
C ASN A 72 -6.16 13.17 -1.60
N THR A 73 -5.76 13.90 -0.57
CA THR A 73 -6.46 15.09 -0.06
C THR A 73 -6.13 16.37 -0.84
N GLY A 74 -6.16 16.32 -2.19
CA GLY A 74 -6.11 17.51 -3.06
C GLY A 74 -4.78 18.28 -3.15
N SER A 75 -3.83 18.07 -2.24
CA SER A 75 -2.58 18.85 -2.24
C SER A 75 -1.44 18.21 -3.04
N ALA A 76 -1.50 16.93 -3.33
CA ALA A 76 -0.44 16.20 -4.02
C ALA A 76 -0.53 16.31 -5.56
N PHE A 77 -1.72 16.61 -6.10
CA PHE A 77 -2.00 16.63 -7.54
C PHE A 77 -2.77 17.88 -7.97
N ALA A 78 -2.42 19.05 -7.44
CA ALA A 78 -3.14 20.33 -7.58
C ALA A 78 -3.44 20.83 -9.01
N HIS A 79 -3.16 20.04 -10.04
CA HIS A 79 -3.33 20.40 -11.45
C HIS A 79 -4.16 19.42 -12.27
N TYR A 80 -4.81 18.40 -11.63
CA TYR A 80 -5.62 17.41 -12.32
C TYR A 80 -7.08 17.50 -11.90
N ASP A 81 -7.96 17.11 -12.82
CA ASP A 81 -9.40 16.89 -12.57
C ASP A 81 -9.60 15.77 -11.52
N ASP A 82 -10.55 15.91 -10.61
CA ASP A 82 -10.80 14.98 -9.48
C ASP A 82 -10.86 13.51 -9.91
N ALA A 83 -11.50 13.23 -11.06
CA ALA A 83 -11.62 11.88 -11.60
C ALA A 83 -10.28 11.28 -12.06
N LEU A 84 -9.35 12.14 -12.52
CA LEU A 84 -8.02 11.73 -12.93
C LEU A 84 -7.10 11.50 -11.72
N GLU A 85 -7.29 12.27 -10.66
CA GLU A 85 -6.58 12.07 -9.39
C GLU A 85 -6.86 10.69 -8.80
N HIS A 86 -8.11 10.28 -8.69
CA HIS A 86 -8.50 8.94 -8.25
C HIS A 86 -7.91 7.83 -9.11
N SER A 87 -7.93 7.98 -10.43
CA SER A 87 -7.35 7.01 -11.36
C SER A 87 -5.86 6.85 -11.20
N LEU A 88 -5.14 7.97 -11.03
CA LEU A 88 -3.69 7.97 -10.79
C LEU A 88 -3.36 7.33 -9.45
N TRP A 89 -4.11 7.68 -8.40
CA TRP A 89 -3.94 7.10 -7.07
C TRP A 89 -4.16 5.59 -7.06
N LEU A 90 -5.24 5.11 -7.69
CA LEU A 90 -5.51 3.68 -7.82
C LEU A 90 -4.41 2.94 -8.58
N SER A 91 -3.90 3.54 -9.66
CA SER A 91 -2.78 2.97 -10.42
C SER A 91 -1.49 2.92 -9.61
N LEU A 92 -1.20 3.99 -8.83
CA LEU A 92 -0.07 4.07 -7.92
C LEU A 92 -0.14 2.98 -6.84
N MET A 93 -1.31 2.84 -6.20
CA MET A 93 -1.54 1.85 -5.16
C MET A 93 -1.48 0.42 -5.69
N ARG A 94 -2.14 0.15 -6.82
CA ARG A 94 -2.15 -1.18 -7.42
C ARG A 94 -0.75 -1.72 -7.68
N ALA A 95 0.11 -0.92 -8.33
CA ALA A 95 1.47 -1.35 -8.66
C ALA A 95 2.28 -1.77 -7.42
N ARG A 96 2.08 -1.07 -6.29
CA ARG A 96 2.75 -1.36 -5.03
C ARG A 96 2.13 -2.54 -4.30
N LEU A 97 0.81 -2.59 -4.21
CA LEU A 97 0.09 -3.67 -3.54
C LEU A 97 0.37 -5.04 -4.19
N GLU A 98 0.47 -5.10 -5.52
CA GLU A 98 0.82 -6.33 -6.24
C GLU A 98 2.21 -6.88 -5.82
N ILE A 99 3.18 -6.01 -5.54
CA ILE A 99 4.51 -6.44 -5.07
C ILE A 99 4.47 -6.76 -3.57
N LEU A 100 3.87 -5.91 -2.76
CA LEU A 100 3.73 -6.13 -1.31
C LEU A 100 3.07 -7.48 -1.01
N TRP A 101 2.06 -7.85 -1.79
CA TRP A 101 1.40 -9.15 -1.66
C TRP A 101 2.34 -10.33 -1.91
N LYS A 102 3.24 -10.23 -2.89
CA LYS A 102 4.24 -11.25 -3.16
C LYS A 102 5.32 -11.35 -2.08
N LEU A 103 5.61 -10.25 -1.39
CA LEU A 103 6.56 -10.26 -0.28
C LEU A 103 5.97 -10.91 0.97
N LEU A 104 4.66 -10.82 1.14
CA LEU A 104 3.96 -11.24 2.34
C LEU A 104 3.96 -12.77 2.49
N SER A 105 4.25 -13.24 3.70
CA SER A 105 4.23 -14.67 4.02
C SER A 105 2.83 -15.27 3.88
N PRO A 106 2.65 -16.34 3.08
CA PRO A 106 1.35 -16.97 2.91
C PRO A 106 0.84 -17.67 4.18
N ALA A 107 1.72 -17.98 5.13
CA ALA A 107 1.34 -18.70 6.35
C ALA A 107 0.79 -17.78 7.45
N ASN A 108 1.35 -16.57 7.58
CA ASN A 108 1.06 -15.66 8.70
C ASN A 108 1.35 -14.19 8.40
N GLY A 109 1.32 -13.83 7.13
CA GLY A 109 1.56 -12.45 6.69
C GLY A 109 0.37 -11.55 6.96
N VAL A 110 0.63 -10.34 7.42
CA VAL A 110 -0.37 -9.29 7.66
C VAL A 110 0.06 -8.00 6.97
N LEU A 111 -0.85 -7.37 6.24
CA LEU A 111 -0.69 -6.05 5.65
C LEU A 111 -1.62 -5.07 6.35
N LEU A 112 -1.05 -4.01 6.92
CA LEU A 112 -1.76 -2.89 7.52
C LEU A 112 -1.61 -1.67 6.61
N ILE A 113 -2.71 -0.98 6.37
CA ILE A 113 -2.73 0.21 5.52
C ILE A 113 -3.49 1.31 6.26
N SER A 114 -2.79 2.43 6.58
CA SER A 114 -3.46 3.65 7.04
C SER A 114 -4.08 4.38 5.87
N ILE A 115 -5.34 4.77 6.01
CA ILE A 115 -6.06 5.50 4.97
C ILE A 115 -7.21 6.29 5.59
N ASN A 116 -7.63 7.37 4.95
CA ASN A 116 -8.83 8.12 5.31
C ASN A 116 -10.07 7.58 4.58
N ASP A 117 -11.24 8.14 4.92
CA ASP A 117 -12.51 7.72 4.32
C ASP A 117 -12.64 8.06 2.84
N ASP A 118 -11.92 9.07 2.34
CA ASP A 118 -12.01 9.50 0.95
C ASP A 118 -11.60 8.38 -0.01
N GLU A 119 -10.52 7.68 0.30
CA GLU A 119 -9.97 6.59 -0.52
C GLU A 119 -10.19 5.19 0.08
N GLY A 120 -10.57 5.10 1.35
CA GLY A 120 -10.68 3.82 2.07
C GLY A 120 -11.58 2.79 1.39
N HIS A 121 -12.71 3.24 0.85
CA HIS A 121 -13.66 2.36 0.17
C HIS A 121 -13.14 1.82 -1.17
N TYR A 122 -12.48 2.67 -1.94
CA TYR A 122 -11.84 2.27 -3.22
C TYR A 122 -10.67 1.34 -2.97
N LEU A 123 -9.85 1.65 -1.96
CA LEU A 123 -8.75 0.80 -1.53
C LEU A 123 -9.24 -0.60 -1.14
N LYS A 124 -10.34 -0.67 -0.38
CA LYS A 124 -10.94 -1.95 0.02
C LYS A 124 -11.33 -2.80 -1.19
N VAL A 125 -11.99 -2.19 -2.19
CA VAL A 125 -12.38 -2.90 -3.41
C VAL A 125 -11.17 -3.34 -4.22
N LEU A 126 -10.14 -2.47 -4.32
CA LEU A 126 -8.88 -2.80 -4.98
C LEU A 126 -8.18 -3.98 -4.31
N CYS A 127 -8.08 -3.98 -2.98
CA CYS A 127 -7.53 -5.09 -2.22
C CYS A 127 -8.33 -6.39 -2.40
N ASP A 128 -9.66 -6.30 -2.42
CA ASP A 128 -10.53 -7.47 -2.70
C ASP A 128 -10.29 -8.06 -4.09
N GLU A 129 -10.02 -7.21 -5.07
CA GLU A 129 -9.71 -7.62 -6.44
C GLU A 129 -8.34 -8.31 -6.53
N LEU A 130 -7.33 -7.76 -5.84
CA LEU A 130 -5.95 -8.26 -5.89
C LEU A 130 -5.74 -9.50 -5.01
N PHE A 131 -6.26 -9.47 -3.79
CA PHE A 131 -5.96 -10.45 -2.73
C PHE A 131 -7.11 -11.43 -2.46
N GLY A 132 -8.30 -11.10 -2.97
CA GLY A 132 -9.51 -11.83 -2.68
C GLY A 132 -10.23 -11.35 -1.41
N ARG A 133 -11.56 -11.33 -1.44
CA ARG A 133 -12.40 -10.81 -0.36
C ARG A 133 -12.22 -11.52 0.98
N LYS A 134 -11.79 -12.77 0.97
CA LYS A 134 -11.57 -13.57 2.20
C LYS A 134 -10.31 -13.15 2.95
N SER A 135 -9.38 -12.48 2.29
CA SER A 135 -8.14 -12.00 2.90
C SER A 135 -8.35 -10.75 3.77
N PHE A 136 -9.50 -10.08 3.64
CA PHE A 136 -9.83 -8.94 4.48
C PHE A 136 -10.17 -9.39 5.91
N VAL A 137 -9.46 -8.84 6.88
CA VAL A 137 -9.63 -9.18 8.30
C VAL A 137 -10.53 -8.18 9.01
N ALA A 138 -10.15 -6.91 9.03
CA ALA A 138 -10.88 -5.86 9.74
C ALA A 138 -10.49 -4.46 9.26
N SER A 139 -11.38 -3.49 9.53
CA SER A 139 -11.03 -2.07 9.56
C SER A 139 -10.97 -1.63 11.01
N LEU A 140 -9.88 -0.97 11.38
CA LEU A 140 -9.66 -0.42 12.71
C LEU A 140 -9.85 1.09 12.65
N VAL A 141 -10.63 1.64 13.58
CA VAL A 141 -10.78 3.08 13.71
C VAL A 141 -9.73 3.57 14.70
N TRP A 142 -8.82 4.42 14.22
CA TRP A 142 -7.85 5.09 15.06
C TRP A 142 -8.41 6.44 15.51
N ASN A 143 -8.73 6.56 16.79
CA ASN A 143 -9.16 7.83 17.38
C ASN A 143 -7.94 8.57 17.92
N TYR A 144 -7.58 9.67 17.26
CA TYR A 144 -6.50 10.55 17.71
C TYR A 144 -7.09 11.70 18.55
N GLU A 145 -6.97 11.60 19.86
CA GLU A 145 -7.17 12.73 20.78
C GLU A 145 -5.93 13.62 20.77
N GLY A 146 -5.79 14.43 19.73
CA GLY A 146 -4.79 15.50 19.71
C GLY A 146 -5.25 16.69 20.53
N ASN A 147 -4.42 17.20 21.43
CA ASN A 147 -4.56 18.52 22.04
C ASN A 147 -4.54 19.57 20.93
N THR A 148 -5.67 19.92 20.37
CA THR A 148 -5.82 21.07 19.50
C THR A 148 -6.85 22.00 20.14
N ASP A 149 -6.37 23.14 20.63
CA ASP A 149 -7.20 24.30 20.84
C ASP A 149 -8.02 24.56 19.58
N ASN A 150 -9.35 24.44 19.72
CA ASN A 150 -10.39 24.83 18.77
C ASN A 150 -10.52 24.04 17.47
N GLN A 151 -11.49 23.21 17.49
CA GLN A 151 -12.28 22.48 16.49
C GLN A 151 -12.04 20.97 16.49
N ALA A 152 -12.99 20.26 17.11
CA ALA A 152 -13.14 18.82 16.98
C ALA A 152 -13.45 18.46 15.52
N LYS A 153 -12.42 18.25 14.72
CA LYS A 153 -12.52 17.42 13.53
C LYS A 153 -12.31 16.00 14.00
N ILE A 154 -13.36 15.21 13.97
CA ILE A 154 -13.25 13.76 14.06
C ILE A 154 -12.51 13.34 12.77
N ILE A 155 -11.21 13.16 12.88
CA ILE A 155 -10.42 12.58 11.79
C ILE A 155 -10.53 11.08 11.99
N ASN A 156 -11.43 10.46 11.26
CA ASN A 156 -11.54 9.01 11.24
C ASN A 156 -10.41 8.46 10.35
N TYR A 157 -9.36 7.94 10.98
CA TYR A 157 -8.38 7.11 10.28
C TYR A 157 -8.85 5.66 10.38
N HIS A 158 -8.99 5.00 9.24
CA HIS A 158 -9.24 3.57 9.18
C HIS A 158 -7.94 2.85 8.82
N GLU A 159 -7.57 1.87 9.61
CA GLU A 159 -6.52 0.92 9.23
C GLU A 159 -7.18 -0.35 8.71
N SER A 160 -6.81 -0.77 7.51
CA SER A 160 -7.29 -2.02 6.93
C SER A 160 -6.25 -3.11 7.12
N LEU A 161 -6.66 -4.19 7.78
CA LEU A 161 -5.86 -5.40 7.96
C LEU A 161 -6.21 -6.39 6.84
N VAL A 162 -5.19 -6.85 6.14
CA VAL A 162 -5.31 -7.88 5.10
C VAL A 162 -4.35 -9.01 5.44
N SER A 163 -4.84 -10.25 5.49
CA SER A 163 -4.03 -11.43 5.75
C SER A 163 -4.09 -12.39 4.56
N GLN A 164 -2.98 -13.08 4.30
CA GLN A 164 -2.95 -14.25 3.42
C GLN A 164 -3.39 -15.49 4.21
N HIS A 165 -4.46 -16.14 3.77
CA HIS A 165 -4.89 -17.46 4.21
C HIS A 165 -5.15 -18.36 3.02
#